data_e8a01754e525e6fd2a4fc37c41319951
#
_entry.id   e8a01754e525e6fd2a4fc37c41319951
#
_cell.length_a   1.000
_cell.length_b   1.000
_cell.length_c   1.000
_cell.angle_alpha   90.00
_cell.angle_beta   90.00
_cell.angle_gamma   90.00
#
_symmetry.space_group_name_H-M   'P 1'
#
loop_
_entity.id
_entity.type
_entity.pdbx_description
1 polymer ?
#
loop_
_entity_poly.entity_id
_entity_poly.type
_entity_poly.pdbx_seq_one_letter_code
_entity_poly.pdbx_strand_id
1 'polypeptide(L)'
;MRKLFLILAIVLTVAGVKADEGMWLLKELNRQSAARMKELGFKFPIDSIYSETNPSLKDAVVIFGRGCTGVSVSRQGLIFTNHHCGYDAIQKLSSVDHDYLKDGFVSQSFQEELPAEGLTVAFLQNTEDITDFVTSTLLPTDSENVREEKIDSLSQVYLEKYKDNKFLRAQVIPFYTHNKYYVVVYEVFRDVRLVFTPPSSVGKFGGETDNWMWPRHTGDFSVFRVYANKDNGAAEYSADNVPYKPKYSVPVSLKGYKENDYAMTIGYPGSTERYMTAWG
;
A
#
# COMPACT_ATOMS: atom_id res chain seq x y z
N MET A 1 24.33 6.46 -48.10
CA MET A 1 25.11 6.95 -46.96
C MET A 1 24.28 7.80 -45.99
N ARG A 2 23.59 8.87 -46.41
CA ARG A 2 22.76 9.71 -45.52
C ARG A 2 21.68 8.94 -44.71
N LYS A 3 20.98 7.98 -45.36
CA LYS A 3 19.94 7.16 -44.67
C LYS A 3 20.54 6.17 -43.65
N LEU A 4 21.73 5.66 -43.91
CA LEU A 4 22.45 4.77 -42.99
C LEU A 4 22.96 5.53 -41.76
N PHE A 5 23.42 6.77 -41.95
CA PHE A 5 23.80 7.66 -40.83
C PHE A 5 22.63 8.05 -39.94
N LEU A 6 21.44 8.29 -40.53
CA LEU A 6 20.23 8.58 -39.80
C LEU A 6 19.75 7.37 -38.94
N ILE A 7 19.80 6.16 -39.52
CA ILE A 7 19.45 4.94 -38.78
C ILE A 7 20.46 4.68 -37.67
N LEU A 8 21.75 4.86 -37.91
CA LEU A 8 22.80 4.70 -36.93
C LEU A 8 22.68 5.74 -35.79
N ALA A 9 22.32 7.00 -36.13
CA ALA A 9 22.08 8.05 -35.13
C ALA A 9 20.83 7.74 -34.25
N ILE A 10 19.74 7.21 -34.83
CA ILE A 10 18.55 6.78 -34.11
C ILE A 10 18.87 5.59 -33.21
N VAL A 11 19.63 4.61 -33.68
CA VAL A 11 20.04 3.44 -32.84
C VAL A 11 20.96 3.87 -31.69
N LEU A 12 21.86 4.83 -31.92
CA LEU A 12 22.75 5.35 -30.87
C LEU A 12 22.00 6.19 -29.81
N THR A 13 20.91 6.87 -30.16
CA THR A 13 20.09 7.62 -29.21
C THR A 13 19.20 6.71 -28.34
N VAL A 14 18.81 5.54 -28.85
CA VAL A 14 18.02 4.55 -28.09
C VAL A 14 18.87 3.75 -27.10
N ALA A 15 20.17 3.61 -27.36
CA ALA A 15 21.06 2.81 -26.50
C ALA A 15 21.41 3.44 -25.13
N GLY A 16 20.95 4.67 -24.85
CA GLY A 16 21.28 5.40 -23.64
C GLY A 16 20.13 5.61 -22.64
N VAL A 17 18.89 5.28 -23.00
CA VAL A 17 17.74 5.48 -22.09
C VAL A 17 17.61 4.27 -21.19
N LYS A 18 18.25 4.32 -20.02
CA LYS A 18 17.97 3.40 -18.93
C LYS A 18 16.83 4.02 -18.11
N ALA A 19 15.61 3.58 -18.36
CA ALA A 19 14.51 3.82 -17.45
C ALA A 19 14.67 2.89 -16.24
N ASP A 20 14.56 3.43 -15.03
CA ASP A 20 14.40 2.59 -13.84
C ASP A 20 12.99 2.02 -13.90
N GLU A 21 12.88 0.72 -14.16
CA GLU A 21 11.60 0.05 -14.23
C GLU A 21 11.12 -0.34 -12.83
N GLY A 22 9.82 -0.22 -12.60
CA GLY A 22 9.24 -1.17 -11.80
C GLY A 22 8.30 -0.85 -10.68
N MET A 23 7.42 -1.79 -10.47
CA MET A 23 6.84 -2.10 -9.17
C MET A 23 7.51 -3.39 -8.68
N TRP A 24 8.27 -3.27 -7.59
CA TRP A 24 9.08 -4.37 -7.06
C TRP A 24 8.37 -5.00 -5.87
N LEU A 25 8.25 -6.32 -5.84
CA LEU A 25 7.78 -7.03 -4.67
C LEU A 25 8.81 -6.88 -3.54
N LEU A 26 8.38 -6.39 -2.38
CA LEU A 26 9.28 -6.08 -1.26
C LEU A 26 10.13 -7.29 -0.83
N LYS A 27 9.52 -8.48 -0.82
CA LYS A 27 10.19 -9.74 -0.48
C LYS A 27 11.36 -10.09 -1.43
N GLU A 28 11.30 -9.61 -2.68
CA GLU A 28 12.28 -9.92 -3.73
C GLU A 28 13.32 -8.80 -3.95
N LEU A 29 13.25 -7.68 -3.20
CA LEU A 29 14.12 -6.52 -3.40
C LEU A 29 15.61 -6.86 -3.35
N ASN A 30 16.04 -7.73 -2.44
CA ASN A 30 17.44 -8.13 -2.30
C ASN A 30 17.98 -8.75 -3.59
N ARG A 31 17.16 -9.52 -4.27
CA ARG A 31 17.54 -10.24 -5.48
C ARG A 31 17.45 -9.38 -6.74
N GLN A 32 16.48 -8.50 -6.81
CA GLN A 32 16.10 -7.81 -8.05
C GLN A 32 16.64 -6.37 -8.13
N SER A 33 16.65 -5.64 -7.02
CA SER A 33 16.80 -4.19 -7.07
C SER A 33 17.84 -3.61 -6.12
N ALA A 34 18.36 -4.37 -5.16
CA ALA A 34 19.25 -3.84 -4.10
C ALA A 34 20.50 -3.15 -4.64
N ALA A 35 21.13 -3.69 -5.70
CA ALA A 35 22.32 -3.10 -6.30
C ALA A 35 21.97 -1.73 -6.91
N ARG A 36 20.87 -1.66 -7.68
CA ARG A 36 20.42 -0.43 -8.31
C ARG A 36 20.00 0.64 -7.29
N MET A 37 19.32 0.23 -6.22
CA MET A 37 18.96 1.14 -5.14
C MET A 37 20.20 1.79 -4.49
N LYS A 38 21.27 0.99 -4.27
CA LYS A 38 22.55 1.51 -3.75
C LYS A 38 23.22 2.49 -4.71
N GLU A 39 23.23 2.19 -6.01
CA GLU A 39 23.76 3.09 -7.04
C GLU A 39 23.02 4.43 -7.04
N LEU A 40 21.69 4.41 -6.81
CA LEU A 40 20.84 5.59 -6.72
C LEU A 40 20.96 6.34 -5.38
N GLY A 41 21.76 5.83 -4.44
CA GLY A 41 22.03 6.51 -3.17
C GLY A 41 21.29 5.96 -1.94
N PHE A 42 20.61 4.81 -2.04
CA PHE A 42 20.03 4.15 -0.88
C PHE A 42 21.14 3.64 0.07
N LYS A 43 21.11 4.11 1.32
CA LYS A 43 22.21 3.91 2.30
C LYS A 43 21.90 2.88 3.39
N PHE A 44 20.66 2.39 3.46
CA PHE A 44 20.24 1.46 4.49
C PHE A 44 20.36 0.00 4.03
N PRO A 45 20.43 -0.97 4.96
CA PRO A 45 20.24 -2.37 4.61
C PRO A 45 18.86 -2.60 4.00
N ILE A 46 18.75 -3.50 3.03
CA ILE A 46 17.45 -3.83 2.41
C ILE A 46 16.48 -4.40 3.46
N ASP A 47 16.97 -5.11 4.46
CA ASP A 47 16.18 -5.65 5.57
C ASP A 47 15.48 -4.55 6.39
N SER A 48 15.90 -3.28 6.28
CA SER A 48 15.18 -2.15 6.85
C SER A 48 13.87 -1.85 6.11
N ILE A 49 13.74 -2.28 4.85
CA ILE A 49 12.51 -2.16 4.05
C ILE A 49 11.63 -3.39 4.28
N TYR A 50 12.20 -4.58 4.14
CA TYR A 50 11.50 -5.84 4.30
C TYR A 50 12.35 -6.84 5.09
N SER A 51 11.83 -7.28 6.22
CA SER A 51 12.36 -8.39 7.02
C SER A 51 11.22 -9.32 7.44
N GLU A 52 11.48 -10.63 7.44
CA GLU A 52 10.53 -11.62 7.94
C GLU A 52 10.58 -11.74 9.47
N THR A 53 11.72 -11.44 10.06
CA THR A 53 12.00 -11.67 11.48
C THR A 53 12.03 -10.41 12.33
N ASN A 54 12.41 -9.27 11.74
CA ASN A 54 12.57 -8.01 12.45
C ASN A 54 11.54 -6.95 11.97
N PRO A 55 11.15 -6.01 12.85
CA PRO A 55 10.38 -4.86 12.43
C PRO A 55 11.08 -4.09 11.31
N SER A 56 10.36 -3.76 10.26
CA SER A 56 10.88 -3.08 9.08
C SER A 56 9.83 -2.16 8.48
N LEU A 57 10.18 -1.41 7.45
CA LEU A 57 9.28 -0.43 6.82
C LEU A 57 7.96 -1.05 6.35
N LYS A 58 7.96 -2.32 5.91
CA LYS A 58 6.73 -3.04 5.54
C LYS A 58 5.67 -3.07 6.63
N ASP A 59 6.08 -3.07 7.90
CA ASP A 59 5.18 -3.15 9.06
C ASP A 59 4.51 -1.79 9.38
N ALA A 60 5.00 -0.70 8.78
CA ALA A 60 4.39 0.62 8.88
C ALA A 60 3.41 0.92 7.73
N VAL A 61 3.53 0.22 6.60
CA VAL A 61 2.71 0.47 5.41
C VAL A 61 1.48 -0.42 5.45
N VAL A 62 0.30 0.17 5.32
CA VAL A 62 -0.98 -0.50 5.53
C VAL A 62 -1.91 -0.36 4.33
N ILE A 63 -2.80 -1.33 4.17
CA ILE A 63 -3.98 -1.15 3.32
C ILE A 63 -5.01 -0.35 4.12
N PHE A 64 -5.40 0.78 3.59
CA PHE A 64 -6.42 1.65 4.15
C PHE A 64 -7.73 1.51 3.38
N GLY A 65 -8.80 1.16 4.09
CA GLY A 65 -10.11 0.96 3.49
C GLY A 65 -10.11 -0.15 2.43
N ARG A 66 -10.62 0.17 1.23
CA ARG A 66 -10.82 -0.80 0.15
C ARG A 66 -9.59 -1.05 -0.72
N GLY A 67 -8.45 -0.42 -0.45
CA GLY A 67 -7.24 -0.64 -1.24
C GLY A 67 -6.27 0.53 -1.31
N CYS A 68 -6.58 1.66 -0.67
CA CYS A 68 -5.63 2.75 -0.56
C CYS A 68 -4.41 2.35 0.30
N THR A 69 -3.33 3.09 0.15
CA THR A 69 -2.17 2.98 1.03
C THR A 69 -2.28 3.98 2.17
N GLY A 70 -1.97 3.53 3.38
CA GLY A 70 -1.70 4.38 4.52
C GLY A 70 -0.32 4.06 5.10
N VAL A 71 0.18 4.92 5.97
CA VAL A 71 1.45 4.73 6.66
C VAL A 71 1.32 5.05 8.15
N SER A 72 1.79 4.14 8.99
CA SER A 72 1.88 4.37 10.43
C SER A 72 3.04 5.30 10.75
N VAL A 73 2.74 6.44 11.40
CA VAL A 73 3.71 7.50 11.71
C VAL A 73 3.91 7.70 13.21
N SER A 74 3.27 6.89 14.03
CA SER A 74 3.47 6.95 15.48
C SER A 74 3.38 5.58 16.14
N ARG A 75 3.92 5.48 17.36
CA ARG A 75 3.79 4.30 18.22
C ARG A 75 2.41 4.15 18.88
N GLN A 76 1.46 5.02 18.51
CA GLN A 76 0.10 5.04 18.99
C GLN A 76 -0.91 4.94 17.84
N GLY A 77 -0.57 4.18 16.79
CA GLY A 77 -1.47 3.81 15.72
C GLY A 77 -1.92 4.94 14.78
N LEU A 78 -1.23 6.09 14.77
CA LEU A 78 -1.57 7.19 13.88
C LEU A 78 -1.21 6.84 12.44
N ILE A 79 -2.18 6.95 11.54
CA ILE A 79 -2.07 6.61 10.11
C ILE A 79 -2.25 7.87 9.27
N PHE A 80 -1.29 8.13 8.40
CA PHE A 80 -1.42 9.12 7.33
C PHE A 80 -1.87 8.43 6.06
N THR A 81 -2.86 9.01 5.38
CA THR A 81 -3.34 8.57 4.07
C THR A 81 -3.82 9.77 3.26
N ASN A 82 -4.28 9.57 2.03
CA ASN A 82 -4.82 10.63 1.20
C ASN A 82 -6.21 11.09 1.69
N HIS A 83 -6.55 12.35 1.44
CA HIS A 83 -7.91 12.88 1.70
C HIS A 83 -8.96 12.12 0.90
N HIS A 84 -8.71 11.88 -0.39
CA HIS A 84 -9.65 11.14 -1.23
C HIS A 84 -9.85 9.69 -0.75
N CYS A 85 -8.87 9.07 -0.09
CA CYS A 85 -8.99 7.74 0.51
C CYS A 85 -9.87 7.74 1.77
N GLY A 86 -9.85 8.83 2.53
CA GLY A 86 -10.68 9.03 3.71
C GLY A 86 -12.07 9.60 3.41
N TYR A 87 -12.31 10.05 2.18
CA TYR A 87 -13.48 10.86 1.81
C TYR A 87 -14.82 10.25 2.24
N ASP A 88 -15.06 8.99 1.89
CA ASP A 88 -16.32 8.30 2.23
C ASP A 88 -16.54 8.19 3.74
N ALA A 89 -15.47 7.94 4.50
CA ALA A 89 -15.53 7.87 5.96
C ALA A 89 -15.82 9.25 6.57
N ILE A 90 -15.15 10.29 6.10
CA ILE A 90 -15.34 11.67 6.54
C ILE A 90 -16.76 12.13 6.21
N GLN A 91 -17.25 11.80 5.01
CA GLN A 91 -18.63 12.13 4.59
C GLN A 91 -19.69 11.47 5.50
N LYS A 92 -19.51 10.21 5.86
CA LYS A 92 -20.42 9.50 6.77
C LYS A 92 -20.43 10.07 8.19
N LEU A 93 -19.31 10.64 8.63
CA LEU A 93 -19.18 11.31 9.92
C LEU A 93 -19.77 12.73 9.90
N SER A 94 -19.90 13.34 8.72
CA SER A 94 -20.46 14.68 8.56
C SER A 94 -21.97 14.69 8.75
N SER A 95 -22.48 15.81 9.25
CA SER A 95 -23.92 16.10 9.40
C SER A 95 -24.23 17.53 8.95
N VAL A 96 -25.49 17.92 9.01
CA VAL A 96 -25.91 19.31 8.70
C VAL A 96 -25.26 20.32 9.65
N ASP A 97 -25.06 19.93 10.92
CA ASP A 97 -24.49 20.80 11.94
C ASP A 97 -22.95 20.73 11.98
N HIS A 98 -22.35 19.68 11.42
CA HIS A 98 -20.91 19.42 11.40
C HIS A 98 -20.48 18.86 10.06
N ASP A 99 -20.19 19.73 9.09
CA ASP A 99 -19.74 19.34 7.77
C ASP A 99 -18.21 19.25 7.73
N TYR A 100 -17.67 18.08 8.15
CA TYR A 100 -16.23 17.86 8.22
C TYR A 100 -15.53 17.86 6.84
N LEU A 101 -16.26 17.61 5.75
CA LEU A 101 -15.71 17.77 4.40
C LEU A 101 -15.51 19.23 4.05
N LYS A 102 -16.44 20.11 4.45
CA LYS A 102 -16.39 21.53 4.16
C LYS A 102 -15.48 22.29 5.10
N ASP A 103 -15.59 22.02 6.39
CA ASP A 103 -14.96 22.82 7.45
C ASP A 103 -13.65 22.22 7.96
N GLY A 104 -13.38 20.94 7.62
CA GLY A 104 -12.28 20.17 8.18
C GLY A 104 -12.58 19.68 9.59
N PHE A 105 -11.67 18.91 10.16
CA PHE A 105 -11.75 18.38 11.52
C PHE A 105 -10.37 18.21 12.13
N VAL A 106 -10.26 18.50 13.42
CA VAL A 106 -9.09 18.16 14.23
C VAL A 106 -9.52 17.79 15.64
N SER A 107 -9.15 16.58 16.10
CA SER A 107 -9.32 16.17 17.50
C SER A 107 -8.21 16.75 18.37
N GLN A 108 -8.56 17.22 19.56
CA GLN A 108 -7.59 17.71 20.56
C GLN A 108 -7.21 16.62 21.58
N SER A 109 -7.95 15.52 21.59
CA SER A 109 -7.77 14.41 22.53
C SER A 109 -8.24 13.09 21.90
N PHE A 110 -7.84 11.96 22.49
CA PHE A 110 -8.32 10.64 22.04
C PHE A 110 -9.84 10.47 22.16
N GLN A 111 -10.46 11.19 23.12
CA GLN A 111 -11.90 11.14 23.35
C GLN A 111 -12.71 11.85 22.27
N GLU A 112 -12.09 12.81 21.58
CA GLU A 112 -12.71 13.56 20.48
C GLU A 112 -12.54 12.88 19.12
N GLU A 113 -11.71 11.85 19.04
CA GLU A 113 -11.50 11.11 17.78
C GLU A 113 -12.79 10.38 17.36
N LEU A 114 -13.21 10.56 16.12
CA LEU A 114 -14.52 10.11 15.62
C LEU A 114 -14.45 8.69 15.05
N PRO A 115 -15.17 7.70 15.60
CA PRO A 115 -15.20 6.34 15.08
C PRO A 115 -15.73 6.29 13.64
N ALA A 116 -14.92 5.83 12.70
CA ALA A 116 -15.27 5.69 11.30
C ALA A 116 -15.84 4.30 11.03
N GLU A 117 -17.13 4.14 11.18
CA GLU A 117 -17.82 2.85 11.04
C GLU A 117 -17.62 2.24 9.65
N GLY A 118 -17.26 0.96 9.61
CA GLY A 118 -17.00 0.20 8.40
C GLY A 118 -15.64 0.48 7.73
N LEU A 119 -14.88 1.44 8.23
CA LEU A 119 -13.49 1.64 7.78
C LEU A 119 -12.57 0.59 8.42
N THR A 120 -11.64 0.08 7.64
CA THR A 120 -10.66 -0.91 8.11
C THR A 120 -9.24 -0.48 7.76
N VAL A 121 -8.29 -0.89 8.58
CA VAL A 121 -6.86 -0.79 8.30
C VAL A 121 -6.24 -2.17 8.44
N ALA A 122 -5.50 -2.61 7.41
CA ALA A 122 -4.90 -3.94 7.39
C ALA A 122 -3.37 -3.86 7.38
N PHE A 123 -2.76 -4.50 8.37
CA PHE A 123 -1.30 -4.62 8.51
C PHE A 123 -0.84 -5.96 7.99
N LEU A 124 0.20 -5.95 7.15
CA LEU A 124 0.83 -7.16 6.64
C LEU A 124 1.43 -7.97 7.80
N GLN A 125 1.00 -9.22 7.96
CA GLN A 125 1.53 -10.14 8.97
C GLN A 125 2.53 -11.11 8.37
N ASN A 126 2.21 -11.72 7.23
CA ASN A 126 3.03 -12.75 6.61
C ASN A 126 2.88 -12.73 5.08
N THR A 127 3.96 -13.13 4.40
CA THR A 127 3.98 -13.41 2.97
C THR A 127 4.80 -14.69 2.76
N GLU A 128 4.17 -15.74 2.23
CA GLU A 128 4.77 -17.05 2.04
C GLU A 128 4.67 -17.48 0.58
N ASP A 129 5.76 -17.97 0.00
CA ASP A 129 5.77 -18.56 -1.35
C ASP A 129 5.16 -19.96 -1.26
N ILE A 130 4.02 -20.16 -1.89
CA ILE A 130 3.30 -21.44 -1.93
C ILE A 130 3.24 -22.01 -3.35
N THR A 131 4.11 -21.53 -4.24
CA THR A 131 4.12 -21.91 -5.66
C THR A 131 4.15 -23.43 -5.83
N ASP A 132 5.11 -24.10 -5.17
CA ASP A 132 5.26 -25.56 -5.29
C ASP A 132 4.02 -26.30 -4.79
N PHE A 133 3.36 -25.81 -3.76
CA PHE A 133 2.13 -26.40 -3.23
C PHE A 133 0.98 -26.29 -4.22
N VAL A 134 0.65 -25.10 -4.72
CA VAL A 134 -0.50 -24.90 -5.60
C VAL A 134 -0.29 -25.45 -7.01
N THR A 135 0.96 -25.62 -7.42
CA THR A 135 1.30 -26.23 -8.72
C THR A 135 1.57 -27.73 -8.67
N SER A 136 1.54 -28.34 -7.48
CA SER A 136 1.95 -29.74 -7.26
C SER A 136 1.16 -30.77 -8.07
N THR A 137 -0.07 -30.47 -8.44
CA THR A 137 -0.97 -31.37 -9.21
C THR A 137 -1.07 -31.03 -10.69
N LEU A 138 -0.33 -29.99 -11.14
CA LEU A 138 -0.36 -29.59 -12.55
C LEU A 138 0.37 -30.59 -13.43
N LEU A 139 -0.23 -30.89 -14.58
CA LEU A 139 0.36 -31.71 -15.62
C LEU A 139 0.68 -30.89 -16.85
N PRO A 140 1.73 -31.24 -17.63
CA PRO A 140 2.03 -30.56 -18.89
C PRO A 140 0.89 -30.58 -19.92
N THR A 141 -0.02 -31.54 -19.79
CA THR A 141 -1.19 -31.74 -20.66
C THR A 141 -2.43 -31.00 -20.22
N ASP A 142 -2.41 -30.35 -19.03
CA ASP A 142 -3.56 -29.60 -18.53
C ASP A 142 -3.84 -28.39 -19.44
N SER A 143 -5.11 -28.20 -19.81
CA SER A 143 -5.55 -26.94 -20.42
C SER A 143 -5.50 -25.80 -19.42
N GLU A 144 -5.54 -24.54 -19.90
CA GLU A 144 -5.47 -23.35 -19.03
C GLU A 144 -6.58 -23.39 -17.95
N ASN A 145 -7.81 -23.65 -18.32
CA ASN A 145 -8.93 -23.74 -17.38
C ASN A 145 -8.71 -24.82 -16.31
N VAL A 146 -8.20 -25.99 -16.68
CA VAL A 146 -7.91 -27.08 -15.73
C VAL A 146 -6.79 -26.68 -14.77
N ARG A 147 -5.78 -25.94 -15.27
CA ARG A 147 -4.70 -25.42 -14.43
C ARG A 147 -5.22 -24.42 -13.40
N GLU A 148 -6.05 -23.46 -13.83
CA GLU A 148 -6.68 -22.49 -12.94
C GLU A 148 -7.53 -23.17 -11.87
N GLU A 149 -8.41 -24.10 -12.24
CA GLU A 149 -9.26 -24.85 -11.29
C GLU A 149 -8.44 -25.61 -10.24
N LYS A 150 -7.33 -26.24 -10.64
CA LYS A 150 -6.43 -26.95 -9.71
C LYS A 150 -5.74 -26.00 -8.76
N ILE A 151 -5.22 -24.87 -9.26
CA ILE A 151 -4.56 -23.83 -8.47
C ILE A 151 -5.53 -23.23 -7.45
N ASP A 152 -6.74 -22.90 -7.89
CA ASP A 152 -7.78 -22.34 -7.02
C ASP A 152 -8.18 -23.32 -5.93
N SER A 153 -8.38 -24.60 -6.29
CA SER A 153 -8.71 -25.64 -5.32
C SER A 153 -7.64 -25.76 -4.23
N LEU A 154 -6.36 -25.86 -4.60
CA LEU A 154 -5.28 -25.96 -3.64
C LEU A 154 -5.08 -24.66 -2.85
N SER A 155 -5.34 -23.52 -3.47
CA SER A 155 -5.34 -22.22 -2.79
C SER A 155 -6.38 -22.16 -1.68
N GLN A 156 -7.60 -22.63 -1.94
CA GLN A 156 -8.66 -22.72 -0.93
C GLN A 156 -8.26 -23.66 0.23
N VAL A 157 -7.73 -24.83 -0.08
CA VAL A 157 -7.22 -25.76 0.94
C VAL A 157 -6.16 -25.07 1.82
N TYR A 158 -5.25 -24.30 1.20
CA TYR A 158 -4.21 -23.59 1.96
C TYR A 158 -4.80 -22.49 2.86
N LEU A 159 -5.82 -21.77 2.40
CA LEU A 159 -6.45 -20.67 3.12
C LEU A 159 -7.33 -21.14 4.31
N GLU A 160 -7.75 -22.42 4.34
CA GLU A 160 -8.56 -22.97 5.44
C GLU A 160 -7.98 -22.67 6.83
N LYS A 161 -6.66 -22.67 6.99
CA LYS A 161 -5.98 -22.42 8.27
C LYS A 161 -6.20 -21.01 8.84
N TYR A 162 -6.71 -20.07 8.02
CA TYR A 162 -6.92 -18.67 8.44
C TYR A 162 -8.39 -18.31 8.68
N LYS A 163 -9.34 -19.17 8.30
CA LYS A 163 -10.77 -18.84 8.27
C LYS A 163 -11.39 -18.60 9.63
N ASP A 164 -10.86 -19.22 10.68
CA ASP A 164 -11.45 -19.15 12.01
C ASP A 164 -11.16 -17.82 12.73
N ASN A 165 -10.20 -17.06 12.25
CA ASN A 165 -9.91 -15.75 12.82
C ASN A 165 -10.49 -14.62 11.94
N LYS A 166 -11.61 -14.06 12.36
CA LYS A 166 -12.33 -12.98 11.64
C LYS A 166 -11.53 -11.68 11.47
N PHE A 167 -10.42 -11.52 12.18
CA PHE A 167 -9.51 -10.38 12.04
C PHE A 167 -8.32 -10.69 11.13
N LEU A 168 -8.19 -11.89 10.61
CA LEU A 168 -7.24 -12.21 9.56
C LEU A 168 -7.90 -12.19 8.19
N ARG A 169 -7.21 -11.61 7.23
CA ARG A 169 -7.54 -11.70 5.81
C ARG A 169 -6.35 -12.33 5.10
N ALA A 170 -6.53 -13.54 4.62
CA ALA A 170 -5.53 -14.25 3.82
C ALA A 170 -6.02 -14.38 2.39
N GLN A 171 -5.10 -14.22 1.44
CA GLN A 171 -5.39 -14.40 0.02
C GLN A 171 -4.17 -14.95 -0.70
N VAL A 172 -4.39 -15.77 -1.73
CA VAL A 172 -3.35 -16.21 -2.66
C VAL A 172 -3.30 -15.22 -3.82
N ILE A 173 -2.12 -14.68 -4.08
CA ILE A 173 -1.90 -13.69 -5.14
C ILE A 173 -0.90 -14.26 -6.14
N PRO A 174 -1.27 -14.35 -7.44
CA PRO A 174 -0.33 -14.69 -8.50
C PRO A 174 0.59 -13.52 -8.82
N PHE A 175 1.85 -13.81 -9.05
CA PHE A 175 2.87 -12.86 -9.49
C PHE A 175 3.58 -13.37 -10.74
N TYR A 176 4.22 -12.45 -11.47
CA TYR A 176 5.03 -12.75 -12.65
C TYR A 176 4.29 -13.58 -13.71
N THR A 177 3.09 -13.11 -14.05
CA THR A 177 2.22 -13.80 -15.03
C THR A 177 1.98 -15.26 -14.62
N HIS A 178 1.53 -15.46 -13.37
CA HIS A 178 1.20 -16.78 -12.80
C HIS A 178 2.40 -17.76 -12.64
N ASN A 179 3.64 -17.23 -12.65
CA ASN A 179 4.83 -18.06 -12.39
C ASN A 179 5.17 -18.22 -10.91
N LYS A 180 4.57 -17.39 -10.06
CA LYS A 180 4.73 -17.42 -8.60
C LYS A 180 3.39 -17.19 -7.92
N TYR A 181 3.18 -17.87 -6.80
CA TYR A 181 1.99 -17.74 -5.97
C TYR A 181 2.39 -17.50 -4.54
N TYR A 182 1.93 -16.39 -3.98
CA TYR A 182 2.17 -16.05 -2.58
C TYR A 182 0.87 -16.03 -1.82
N VAL A 183 0.84 -16.64 -0.63
CA VAL A 183 -0.19 -16.30 0.33
C VAL A 183 0.24 -15.04 1.08
N VAL A 184 -0.66 -14.09 1.15
CA VAL A 184 -0.45 -12.83 1.86
C VAL A 184 -1.49 -12.73 2.96
N VAL A 185 -1.04 -12.56 4.19
CA VAL A 185 -1.89 -12.54 5.39
C VAL A 185 -1.83 -11.17 6.03
N TYR A 186 -2.99 -10.58 6.26
CA TYR A 186 -3.15 -9.29 6.92
C TYR A 186 -3.94 -9.44 8.22
N GLU A 187 -3.56 -8.70 9.24
CA GLU A 187 -4.41 -8.44 10.39
C GLU A 187 -5.24 -7.18 10.15
N VAL A 188 -6.57 -7.30 10.29
CA VAL A 188 -7.54 -6.27 9.90
C VAL A 188 -8.14 -5.64 11.15
N PHE A 189 -7.80 -4.39 11.39
CA PHE A 189 -8.34 -3.56 12.46
C PHE A 189 -9.63 -2.87 11.99
N ARG A 190 -10.65 -2.88 12.84
CA ARG A 190 -11.99 -2.35 12.55
C ARG A 190 -12.38 -1.17 13.43
N ASP A 191 -11.66 -0.90 14.50
CA ASP A 191 -11.79 0.35 15.25
C ASP A 191 -10.76 1.35 14.71
N VAL A 192 -11.20 2.15 13.75
CA VAL A 192 -10.42 3.21 13.12
C VAL A 192 -11.15 4.53 13.33
N ARG A 193 -10.44 5.54 13.81
CA ARG A 193 -11.07 6.83 14.17
C ARG A 193 -10.41 7.98 13.40
N LEU A 194 -11.23 8.94 12.97
CA LEU A 194 -10.77 10.16 12.33
C LEU A 194 -10.11 11.06 13.38
N VAL A 195 -8.89 11.50 13.10
CA VAL A 195 -8.08 12.41 13.92
C VAL A 195 -8.02 13.79 13.30
N PHE A 196 -7.80 13.84 11.98
CA PHE A 196 -7.67 15.09 11.25
C PHE A 196 -8.10 14.91 9.79
N THR A 197 -8.78 15.92 9.27
CA THR A 197 -8.96 16.11 7.83
C THR A 197 -8.95 17.60 7.51
N PRO A 198 -8.24 18.04 6.45
CA PRO A 198 -8.40 19.39 5.96
C PRO A 198 -9.78 19.57 5.34
N PRO A 199 -10.29 20.78 5.19
CA PRO A 199 -11.45 21.04 4.37
C PRO A 199 -11.19 20.63 2.91
N SER A 200 -12.23 20.21 2.18
CA SER A 200 -12.10 19.79 0.78
C SER A 200 -11.53 20.88 -0.14
N SER A 201 -11.67 22.16 0.22
CA SER A 201 -11.00 23.27 -0.47
C SER A 201 -9.46 23.17 -0.45
N VAL A 202 -8.90 22.41 0.49
CA VAL A 202 -7.47 22.07 0.57
C VAL A 202 -7.25 20.63 0.10
N GLY A 203 -8.01 19.67 0.65
CA GLY A 203 -7.84 18.23 0.38
C GLY A 203 -8.12 17.83 -1.06
N LYS A 204 -8.97 18.58 -1.76
CA LYS A 204 -9.32 18.39 -3.19
C LYS A 204 -9.14 19.69 -3.98
N PHE A 205 -8.14 20.50 -3.65
CA PHE A 205 -7.87 21.75 -4.37
C PHE A 205 -7.63 21.50 -5.87
N GLY A 206 -8.29 22.29 -6.73
CA GLY A 206 -8.21 22.17 -8.18
C GLY A 206 -9.08 21.02 -8.77
N GLY A 207 -9.68 20.20 -7.93
CA GLY A 207 -10.57 19.10 -8.37
C GLY A 207 -9.92 18.19 -9.39
N GLU A 208 -10.70 17.76 -10.38
CA GLU A 208 -10.18 16.92 -11.47
C GLU A 208 -9.39 17.71 -12.53
N THR A 209 -9.61 19.03 -12.62
CA THR A 209 -8.93 19.89 -13.60
C THR A 209 -7.44 19.95 -13.37
N ASP A 210 -7.00 20.03 -12.09
CA ASP A 210 -5.61 20.13 -11.71
C ASP A 210 -5.03 18.78 -11.27
N ASN A 211 -5.78 17.70 -11.44
CA ASN A 211 -5.30 16.36 -11.16
C ASN A 211 -4.19 15.99 -12.15
N TRP A 212 -3.07 15.47 -11.63
CA TRP A 212 -1.87 15.17 -12.43
C TRP A 212 -1.18 16.39 -13.08
N MET A 213 -1.55 17.60 -12.69
CA MET A 213 -0.90 18.82 -13.15
C MET A 213 0.30 19.20 -12.28
N TRP A 214 1.28 19.86 -12.89
CA TRP A 214 2.41 20.47 -12.20
C TRP A 214 2.39 21.99 -12.42
N PRO A 215 2.64 22.81 -11.38
CA PRO A 215 2.85 22.45 -9.97
C PRO A 215 1.55 22.00 -9.29
N ARG A 216 1.67 21.12 -8.28
CA ARG A 216 0.53 20.60 -7.54
C ARG A 216 0.33 21.37 -6.23
N HIS A 217 -0.89 21.82 -6.01
CA HIS A 217 -1.26 22.64 -4.83
C HIS A 217 -2.24 21.93 -3.87
N THR A 218 -2.69 20.73 -4.22
CA THR A 218 -3.62 19.96 -3.40
C THR A 218 -2.96 19.47 -2.13
N GLY A 219 -3.57 19.70 -0.98
CA GLY A 219 -3.20 19.09 0.30
C GLY A 219 -3.98 17.78 0.52
N ASP A 220 -3.77 16.80 -0.36
CA ASP A 220 -4.52 15.54 -0.38
C ASP A 220 -4.04 14.59 0.71
N PHE A 221 -4.38 14.88 1.97
CA PHE A 221 -4.07 14.02 3.11
C PHE A 221 -5.18 14.03 4.15
N SER A 222 -5.27 12.96 4.92
CA SER A 222 -6.10 12.81 6.11
C SER A 222 -5.39 11.92 7.11
N VAL A 223 -5.80 12.03 8.37
CA VAL A 223 -5.15 11.34 9.48
C VAL A 223 -6.20 10.56 10.27
N PHE A 224 -5.93 9.29 10.46
CA PHE A 224 -6.75 8.39 11.26
C PHE A 224 -5.91 7.72 12.35
N ARG A 225 -6.56 7.11 13.32
CA ARG A 225 -5.90 6.29 14.33
C ARG A 225 -6.55 4.92 14.38
N VAL A 226 -5.69 3.90 14.45
CA VAL A 226 -6.09 2.52 14.70
C VAL A 226 -6.15 2.28 16.19
N TYR A 227 -7.22 1.64 16.64
CA TYR A 227 -7.43 1.19 18.01
C TYR A 227 -7.43 -0.34 18.07
N ALA A 228 -7.00 -0.86 19.20
CA ALA A 228 -6.87 -2.26 19.50
C ALA A 228 -7.46 -2.58 20.86
N ASN A 229 -7.69 -3.87 21.14
CA ASN A 229 -7.99 -4.30 22.50
C ASN A 229 -6.79 -4.08 23.45
N LYS A 230 -6.97 -4.35 24.74
CA LYS A 230 -5.93 -4.15 25.79
C LYS A 230 -4.68 -5.01 25.57
N ASP A 231 -4.81 -6.12 24.82
CA ASP A 231 -3.71 -7.02 24.46
C ASP A 231 -3.05 -6.64 23.14
N ASN A 232 -3.39 -5.46 22.58
CA ASN A 232 -2.89 -4.93 21.32
C ASN A 232 -3.31 -5.72 20.06
N GLY A 233 -4.33 -6.57 20.14
CA GLY A 233 -4.90 -7.32 19.03
C GLY A 233 -6.05 -6.57 18.36
N ALA A 234 -6.34 -6.91 17.10
CA ALA A 234 -7.46 -6.37 16.37
C ALA A 234 -8.79 -6.67 17.07
N ALA A 235 -9.69 -5.70 17.06
CA ALA A 235 -11.00 -5.77 17.74
C ALA A 235 -12.07 -5.03 16.93
N GLU A 236 -13.34 -5.32 17.24
CA GLU A 236 -14.46 -4.46 16.87
C GLU A 236 -14.40 -3.17 17.69
N TYR A 237 -15.11 -2.14 17.24
CA TYR A 237 -15.20 -0.89 17.99
C TYR A 237 -15.63 -1.12 19.46
N SER A 238 -14.91 -0.51 20.37
CA SER A 238 -15.26 -0.43 21.78
C SER A 238 -14.69 0.86 22.40
N ALA A 239 -15.45 1.46 23.34
CA ALA A 239 -14.96 2.59 24.11
C ALA A 239 -13.74 2.24 24.98
N ASP A 240 -13.56 0.95 25.31
CA ASP A 240 -12.43 0.44 26.10
C ASP A 240 -11.17 0.16 25.27
N ASN A 241 -11.26 0.23 23.96
CA ASN A 241 -10.10 0.04 23.10
C ASN A 241 -9.08 1.16 23.30
N VAL A 242 -7.82 0.80 23.13
CA VAL A 242 -6.67 1.71 23.28
C VAL A 242 -5.96 1.92 21.93
N PRO A 243 -5.21 3.03 21.76
CA PRO A 243 -4.42 3.23 20.55
C PRO A 243 -3.51 2.04 20.27
N TYR A 244 -3.59 1.50 19.06
CA TYR A 244 -2.77 0.38 18.61
C TYR A 244 -1.29 0.72 18.65
N LYS A 245 -0.46 -0.23 19.06
CA LYS A 245 1.00 -0.12 19.05
C LYS A 245 1.56 -0.94 17.87
N PRO A 246 1.84 -0.32 16.72
CA PRO A 246 2.34 -1.02 15.54
C PRO A 246 3.75 -1.55 15.79
N LYS A 247 4.12 -2.65 15.10
CA LYS A 247 5.46 -3.23 15.14
C LYS A 247 6.53 -2.23 14.70
N TYR A 248 6.19 -1.36 13.73
CA TYR A 248 7.03 -0.30 13.22
C TYR A 248 6.20 0.95 12.89
N SER A 249 6.80 2.11 13.02
CA SER A 249 6.24 3.38 12.56
C SER A 249 7.36 4.25 11.98
N VAL A 250 7.07 4.95 10.89
CA VAL A 250 8.05 5.84 10.26
C VAL A 250 8.05 7.20 10.94
N PRO A 251 9.22 7.76 11.24
CA PRO A 251 9.31 9.13 11.73
C PRO A 251 9.07 10.13 10.59
N VAL A 252 8.37 11.22 10.90
CA VAL A 252 8.24 12.35 9.98
C VAL A 252 9.53 13.17 10.02
N SER A 253 10.20 13.31 8.86
CA SER A 253 11.42 14.10 8.75
C SER A 253 11.10 15.54 8.35
N LEU A 254 11.60 16.51 9.11
CA LEU A 254 11.54 17.95 8.80
C LEU A 254 12.80 18.46 8.11
N LYS A 255 13.76 17.57 7.79
CA LYS A 255 15.04 17.98 7.16
C LYS A 255 14.89 18.32 5.67
N GLY A 256 13.77 17.92 5.06
CA GLY A 256 13.57 18.04 3.62
C GLY A 256 14.46 17.09 2.82
N TYR A 257 14.57 17.35 1.53
CA TYR A 257 15.39 16.61 0.57
C TYR A 257 16.00 17.60 -0.43
N LYS A 258 17.02 17.15 -1.14
CA LYS A 258 17.71 17.93 -2.18
C LYS A 258 17.58 17.22 -3.52
N GLU A 259 17.82 17.96 -4.59
CA GLU A 259 17.95 17.38 -5.93
C GLU A 259 18.99 16.25 -5.94
N ASN A 260 18.66 15.14 -6.58
CA ASN A 260 19.43 13.90 -6.63
C ASN A 260 19.55 13.10 -5.32
N ASP A 261 18.80 13.47 -4.27
CA ASP A 261 18.63 12.57 -3.13
C ASP A 261 17.82 11.33 -3.57
N TYR A 262 18.14 10.19 -2.97
CA TYR A 262 17.37 8.96 -3.20
C TYR A 262 15.94 9.13 -2.70
N ALA A 263 14.98 8.77 -3.55
CA ALA A 263 13.57 8.73 -3.21
C ALA A 263 12.94 7.42 -3.69
N MET A 264 11.99 6.91 -2.96
CA MET A 264 11.15 5.77 -3.34
C MET A 264 9.74 5.94 -2.82
N THR A 265 8.80 5.27 -3.45
CA THR A 265 7.44 5.07 -2.93
C THR A 265 7.24 3.62 -2.54
N ILE A 266 6.43 3.39 -1.52
CA ILE A 266 6.05 2.05 -1.07
C ILE A 266 4.56 2.04 -0.78
N GLY A 267 3.86 0.98 -1.17
CA GLY A 267 2.42 0.89 -0.92
C GLY A 267 1.74 -0.22 -1.70
N TYR A 268 0.43 -0.08 -1.77
CA TYR A 268 -0.48 -0.97 -2.47
C TYR A 268 -1.04 -0.24 -3.68
N PRO A 269 -0.34 -0.25 -4.83
CA PRO A 269 -0.79 0.42 -6.02
C PRO A 269 -2.03 -0.26 -6.60
N GLY A 270 -2.82 0.48 -7.38
CA GLY A 270 -3.91 -0.05 -8.18
C GLY A 270 -3.38 -0.84 -9.39
N SER A 271 -3.97 -0.63 -10.55
CA SER A 271 -3.50 -1.22 -11.81
C SER A 271 -2.55 -0.28 -12.55
N THR A 272 -1.60 -0.86 -13.27
CA THR A 272 -0.70 -0.15 -14.20
C THR A 272 -0.56 -0.94 -15.48
N GLU A 273 -0.91 -0.30 -16.60
CA GLU A 273 -0.79 -0.89 -17.94
C GLU A 273 0.51 -0.39 -18.59
N ARG A 274 1.54 -1.24 -18.66
CA ARG A 274 2.86 -0.85 -19.15
C ARG A 274 3.01 -0.85 -20.64
N TYR A 275 2.24 -1.69 -21.32
CA TYR A 275 2.37 -1.94 -22.75
C TYR A 275 1.19 -1.39 -23.56
N MET A 276 0.34 -0.60 -22.90
CA MET A 276 -0.77 0.07 -23.56
C MET A 276 -0.30 1.36 -24.21
N THR A 277 -0.73 1.62 -25.44
CA THR A 277 -0.49 2.89 -26.10
C THR A 277 -1.45 3.97 -25.59
N ALA A 278 -1.17 5.25 -25.90
CA ALA A 278 -2.07 6.36 -25.54
C ALA A 278 -3.47 6.24 -26.19
N TRP A 279 -3.68 5.30 -27.07
CA TRP A 279 -4.94 5.04 -27.80
C TRP A 279 -5.62 3.74 -27.36
N GLY A 280 -5.04 3.02 -26.39
CA GLY A 280 -5.55 1.76 -25.84
C GLY A 280 -6.57 1.91 -24.74
#